data_d8437280c81488313e56833f1eb42725
#
_entry.id   d8437280c81488313e56833f1eb42725
#
_cell.length_a   1.000
_cell.length_b   1.000
_cell.length_c   1.000
_cell.angle_alpha   90.00
_cell.angle_beta   90.00
_cell.angle_gamma   90.00
#
_symmetry.space_group_name_H-M   'P 1'
#
loop_
_entity.id
_entity.type
_entity.pdbx_description
1 polymer ?
#
loop_
_entity_poly.entity_id
_entity_poly.type
_entity_poly.pdbx_seq_one_letter_code
_entity_poly.pdbx_strand_id
1 'polypeptide(L)'
;VISSIHDVNTTPSAEELVSMVNEHAKEGEVFKFCGTVNDHQDALQIVEASYELKGSNHAFSMMALGNGGDWARLHAPVLGQSLVYATLRSEFKLSNKGLVNIRDLKNAWALMEY
;
A
#
# COMPACT_ATOMS: atom_id res chain seq x y z
N VAL A 1 5.42 16.71 3.88
CA VAL A 1 6.64 15.92 3.64
C VAL A 1 6.30 14.44 3.69
N ILE A 2 6.85 13.68 2.76
CA ILE A 2 6.71 12.22 2.69
C ILE A 2 8.06 11.60 3.02
N SER A 3 8.10 10.78 4.06
CA SER A 3 9.29 10.02 4.43
C SER A 3 9.14 8.59 3.89
N SER A 4 10.10 8.10 3.13
CA SER A 4 9.95 6.84 2.38
C SER A 4 11.02 5.81 2.68
N ILE A 5 10.62 4.55 2.74
CA ILE A 5 11.50 3.38 2.74
C ILE A 5 11.06 2.44 1.63
N HIS A 6 12.01 1.93 0.86
CA HIS A 6 11.77 0.99 -0.23
C HIS A 6 12.54 -0.29 0.00
N ASP A 7 11.89 -1.43 -0.22
CA ASP A 7 12.52 -2.74 -0.25
C ASP A 7 12.25 -3.37 -1.61
N VAL A 8 13.30 -3.52 -2.41
CA VAL A 8 13.18 -4.01 -3.79
C VAL A 8 13.12 -5.52 -3.90
N ASN A 9 13.38 -6.24 -2.82
CA ASN A 9 13.50 -7.70 -2.85
C ASN A 9 12.38 -8.43 -2.13
N THR A 10 11.87 -7.88 -1.03
CA THR A 10 10.95 -8.58 -0.15
C THR A 10 9.89 -7.67 0.42
N THR A 11 8.93 -8.28 1.12
CA THR A 11 7.97 -7.59 1.98
C THR A 11 8.23 -8.05 3.42
N PRO A 12 8.52 -7.13 4.35
CA PRO A 12 8.61 -7.47 5.76
C PRO A 12 7.29 -8.04 6.31
N SER A 13 7.34 -8.67 7.48
CA SER A 13 6.14 -9.10 8.17
C SER A 13 5.27 -7.91 8.58
N ALA A 14 3.98 -8.17 8.83
CA ALA A 14 3.08 -7.12 9.30
C ALA A 14 3.59 -6.47 10.59
N GLU A 15 4.11 -7.26 11.51
CA GLU A 15 4.67 -6.77 12.77
C GLU A 15 5.87 -5.85 12.53
N GLU A 16 6.76 -6.22 11.63
CA GLU A 16 7.92 -5.39 11.28
C GLU A 16 7.49 -4.09 10.59
N LEU A 17 6.47 -4.14 9.73
CA LEU A 17 5.94 -2.96 9.05
C LEU A 17 5.31 -1.98 10.05
N VAL A 18 4.55 -2.48 11.02
CA VAL A 18 3.96 -1.65 12.08
C VAL A 18 5.06 -0.99 12.92
N SER A 19 6.09 -1.76 13.31
CA SER A 19 7.22 -1.22 14.05
C SER A 19 7.97 -0.15 13.26
N MET A 20 8.13 -0.36 11.97
CA MET A 20 8.78 0.60 11.08
C MET A 20 8.05 1.95 11.06
N VAL A 21 6.73 1.93 10.97
CA VAL A 21 5.94 3.16 11.01
C VAL A 21 6.06 3.84 12.37
N ASN A 22 5.95 3.08 13.45
CA ASN A 22 6.05 3.63 14.81
C ASN A 22 7.42 4.27 15.09
N GLU A 23 8.49 3.72 14.51
CA GLU A 23 9.84 4.24 14.71
C GLU A 23 10.16 5.45 13.83
N HIS A 24 9.65 5.48 12.61
CA HIS A 24 10.08 6.45 11.59
C HIS A 24 9.05 7.52 11.26
N ALA A 25 7.77 7.30 11.57
CA ALA A 25 6.74 8.29 11.27
C ALA A 25 6.89 9.50 12.19
N LYS A 26 6.88 10.67 11.59
CA LYS A 26 6.97 11.95 12.31
C LYS A 26 5.62 12.65 12.23
N GLU A 27 5.31 13.41 13.27
CA GLU A 27 4.10 14.21 13.29
C GLU A 27 4.07 15.18 12.11
N GLY A 28 2.94 15.24 11.42
CA GLY A 28 2.76 16.11 10.25
C GLY A 28 3.33 15.56 8.95
N GLU A 29 3.90 14.35 8.96
CA GLU A 29 4.45 13.71 7.78
C GLU A 29 3.66 12.44 7.44
N VAL A 30 3.69 12.07 6.14
CA VAL A 30 3.21 10.76 5.68
C VAL A 30 4.40 9.83 5.57
N PHE A 31 4.36 8.71 6.27
CA PHE A 31 5.36 7.66 6.12
C PHE A 31 4.94 6.72 5.00
N LYS A 32 5.80 6.53 4.01
CA LYS A 32 5.55 5.65 2.87
C LYS A 32 6.50 4.48 2.87
N PHE A 33 5.95 3.27 2.79
CA PHE A 33 6.70 2.05 2.51
C PHE A 33 6.30 1.51 1.14
N CYS A 34 7.27 1.08 0.36
CA CYS A 34 7.03 0.35 -0.88
C CYS A 34 7.90 -0.90 -0.90
N GLY A 35 7.25 -2.05 -0.88
CA GLY A 35 7.92 -3.35 -0.91
C GLY A 35 7.74 -4.07 -2.22
N THR A 36 8.24 -5.30 -2.29
CA THR A 36 8.03 -6.21 -3.41
C THR A 36 7.27 -7.43 -2.92
N VAL A 37 6.14 -7.69 -3.55
CA VAL A 37 5.27 -8.84 -3.25
C VAL A 37 5.62 -9.97 -4.21
N ASN A 38 6.04 -11.09 -3.65
CA ASN A 38 6.39 -12.29 -4.43
C ASN A 38 5.23 -13.27 -4.50
N ASP A 39 4.33 -13.24 -3.53
CA ASP A 39 3.13 -14.08 -3.50
C ASP A 39 2.03 -13.40 -2.65
N HIS A 40 0.87 -14.02 -2.59
CA HIS A 40 -0.26 -13.45 -1.85
C HIS A 40 -0.03 -13.39 -0.33
N GLN A 41 0.85 -14.22 0.20
CA GLN A 41 1.22 -14.12 1.62
C GLN A 41 1.90 -12.79 1.93
N ASP A 42 2.76 -12.33 1.03
CA ASP A 42 3.38 -11.01 1.16
C ASP A 42 2.34 -9.89 1.09
N ALA A 43 1.38 -10.02 0.16
CA ALA A 43 0.31 -9.03 0.04
C ALA A 43 -0.52 -8.95 1.32
N LEU A 44 -0.80 -10.08 1.96
CA LEU A 44 -1.53 -10.12 3.22
C LEU A 44 -0.77 -9.44 4.36
N GLN A 45 0.56 -9.47 4.37
CA GLN A 45 1.35 -8.75 5.38
C GLN A 45 1.10 -7.25 5.30
N ILE A 46 1.04 -6.71 4.09
CA ILE A 46 0.76 -5.28 3.88
C ILE A 46 -0.66 -4.92 4.32
N VAL A 47 -1.62 -5.75 3.96
CA VAL A 47 -3.03 -5.55 4.34
C VAL A 47 -3.19 -5.58 5.86
N GLU A 48 -2.58 -6.56 6.51
CA GLU A 48 -2.65 -6.72 7.97
C GLU A 48 -2.00 -5.54 8.69
N ALA A 49 -0.81 -5.14 8.27
CA ALA A 49 -0.12 -3.99 8.85
C ALA A 49 -0.93 -2.70 8.68
N SER A 50 -1.47 -2.48 7.49
CA SER A 50 -2.29 -1.30 7.21
C SER A 50 -3.54 -1.27 8.08
N TYR A 51 -4.21 -2.39 8.21
CA TYR A 51 -5.41 -2.50 9.05
C TYR A 51 -5.11 -2.19 10.52
N GLU A 52 -3.99 -2.69 11.03
CA GLU A 52 -3.55 -2.43 12.39
C GLU A 52 -3.23 -0.94 12.61
N LEU A 53 -2.59 -0.30 11.62
CA LEU A 53 -2.23 1.11 11.71
C LEU A 53 -3.39 2.07 11.47
N LYS A 54 -4.49 1.59 10.94
CA LYS A 54 -5.64 2.42 10.55
C LYS A 54 -6.19 3.28 11.68
N GLY A 55 -6.12 2.86 12.90
CA GLY A 55 -6.59 3.63 14.05
C GLY A 55 -5.51 4.44 14.75
N SER A 56 -4.29 4.42 14.23
CA SER A 56 -3.17 5.14 14.84
C SER A 56 -3.18 6.62 14.47
N ASN A 57 -2.33 7.40 15.14
CA ASN A 57 -2.15 8.83 14.83
C ASN A 57 -1.21 9.05 13.65
N HIS A 58 -0.71 7.98 13.02
CA HIS A 58 0.23 8.09 11.92
C HIS A 58 -0.49 8.14 10.58
N ALA A 59 -0.07 9.08 9.73
CA ALA A 59 -0.43 9.06 8.32
C ALA A 59 0.58 8.16 7.59
N PHE A 60 0.09 7.19 6.83
CA PHE A 60 0.95 6.21 6.19
C PHE A 60 0.44 5.82 4.82
N SER A 61 1.36 5.30 4.00
CA SER A 61 1.05 4.67 2.74
C SER A 61 1.91 3.41 2.61
N MET A 62 1.26 2.26 2.55
CA MET A 62 1.91 0.97 2.40
C MET A 62 1.57 0.41 1.04
N MET A 63 2.53 0.44 0.12
CA MET A 63 2.35 0.00 -1.25
C MET A 63 3.34 -1.10 -1.57
N ALA A 64 3.09 -1.80 -2.66
CA ALA A 64 4.00 -2.81 -3.16
C ALA A 64 3.93 -2.94 -4.67
N LEU A 65 4.97 -3.49 -5.22
CA LEU A 65 5.04 -3.92 -6.62
C LEU A 65 5.02 -5.45 -6.65
N GLY A 66 4.69 -6.00 -7.80
CA GLY A 66 4.67 -7.44 -7.97
C GLY A 66 3.26 -8.03 -7.93
N ASN A 67 3.20 -9.34 -8.02
CA ASN A 67 1.93 -10.07 -8.12
C ASN A 67 1.16 -10.02 -6.78
N GLY A 68 0.06 -9.32 -6.76
CA GLY A 68 -0.73 -9.07 -5.55
C GLY A 68 -0.43 -7.73 -4.89
N GLY A 69 0.52 -6.95 -5.41
CA GLY A 69 0.84 -5.62 -4.91
C GLY A 69 -0.29 -4.60 -5.13
N ASP A 70 -1.20 -4.90 -6.02
CA ASP A 70 -2.39 -4.10 -6.30
C ASP A 70 -3.43 -4.14 -5.17
N TRP A 71 -3.37 -5.14 -4.28
CA TRP A 71 -4.36 -5.27 -3.21
C TRP A 71 -4.39 -4.05 -2.28
N ALA A 72 -3.24 -3.52 -1.91
CA ALA A 72 -3.17 -2.34 -1.05
C ALA A 72 -3.75 -1.10 -1.74
N ARG A 73 -3.66 -1.03 -3.07
CA ARG A 73 -4.23 0.07 -3.84
C ARG A 73 -5.74 -0.07 -4.00
N LEU A 74 -6.21 -1.26 -4.34
CA LEU A 74 -7.64 -1.53 -4.51
C LEU A 74 -8.42 -1.32 -3.21
N HIS A 75 -7.83 -1.69 -2.08
CA HIS A 75 -8.48 -1.60 -0.79
C HIS A 75 -8.00 -0.42 0.06
N ALA A 76 -7.29 0.54 -0.56
CA ALA A 76 -6.70 1.66 0.15
C ALA A 76 -7.69 2.44 1.03
N PRO A 77 -8.92 2.74 0.58
CA PRO A 77 -9.86 3.48 1.42
C PRO A 77 -10.19 2.77 2.73
N VAL A 78 -10.43 1.46 2.67
CA VAL A 78 -10.77 0.70 3.87
C VAL A 78 -9.56 0.40 4.75
N LEU A 79 -8.36 0.44 4.16
CA LEU A 79 -7.12 0.20 4.89
C LEU A 79 -6.52 1.47 5.51
N GLY A 80 -7.14 2.63 5.29
CA GLY A 80 -6.67 3.87 5.87
C GLY A 80 -5.38 4.41 5.25
N GLN A 81 -5.08 4.05 4.01
CA GLN A 81 -3.92 4.58 3.29
C GLN A 81 -4.09 6.08 3.06
N SER A 82 -3.07 6.86 3.39
CA SER A 82 -3.10 8.31 3.21
C SER A 82 -2.84 8.74 1.78
N LEU A 83 -2.09 7.93 1.02
CA LEU A 83 -1.74 8.18 -0.37
C LEU A 83 -1.82 6.88 -1.16
N VAL A 84 -2.22 6.98 -2.41
CA VAL A 84 -2.18 5.88 -3.37
C VAL A 84 -1.60 6.39 -4.68
N TYR A 85 -0.61 5.70 -5.19
CA TYR A 85 -0.06 5.99 -6.50
C TYR A 85 -0.73 5.12 -7.54
N ALA A 86 -1.17 5.74 -8.63
CA ALA A 86 -1.79 5.07 -9.75
C ALA A 86 -1.15 5.53 -11.06
N THR A 87 -1.30 4.74 -12.10
CA THR A 87 -0.79 5.11 -13.41
C THR A 87 -1.85 5.83 -14.23
N LEU A 88 -1.41 6.60 -15.23
CA LEU A 88 -2.31 7.23 -16.20
C LEU A 88 -2.53 6.35 -17.42
N ARG A 89 -1.67 5.36 -17.65
CA ARG A 89 -1.72 4.51 -18.83
C ARG A 89 -2.42 3.19 -18.53
N SER A 90 -3.20 2.72 -19.47
CA SER A 90 -3.88 1.43 -19.39
C SER A 90 -2.98 0.23 -19.72
N GLU A 91 -1.74 0.46 -20.09
CA GLU A 91 -0.76 -0.58 -20.44
C GLU A 91 -0.38 -1.45 -19.24
N PHE A 92 -0.47 -0.89 -18.06
CA PHE A 92 -0.16 -1.61 -16.83
C PHE A 92 -1.45 -2.16 -16.26
N LYS A 93 -1.83 -3.33 -16.72
CA LYS A 93 -2.97 -4.03 -16.14
C LYS A 93 -2.60 -4.55 -14.76
N LEU A 94 -3.62 -4.76 -13.94
CA LEU A 94 -3.48 -5.50 -12.69
C LEU A 94 -2.72 -6.79 -12.98
N SER A 95 -1.81 -7.15 -12.24
CA SER A 95 -1.17 -8.45 -12.28
C SER A 95 0.21 -8.44 -11.64
N ASN A 96 1.21 -8.81 -12.40
CA ASN A 96 2.55 -9.05 -11.90
C ASN A 96 3.33 -7.77 -11.53
N LYS A 97 2.84 -6.59 -11.88
CA LYS A 97 3.50 -5.33 -11.52
C LYS A 97 2.86 -4.62 -10.32
N GLY A 98 1.67 -5.05 -9.93
CA GLY A 98 0.94 -4.42 -8.81
C GLY A 98 0.48 -3.00 -9.07
N LEU A 99 0.55 -2.54 -10.32
CA LEU A 99 0.15 -1.18 -10.70
C LEU A 99 -1.27 -1.15 -11.24
N VAL A 100 -1.99 -0.09 -10.93
CA VAL A 100 -3.39 0.11 -11.35
C VAL A 100 -3.49 1.50 -11.96
N ASN A 101 -4.18 1.63 -13.10
CA ASN A 101 -4.42 2.97 -13.63
C ASN A 101 -5.54 3.66 -12.84
N ILE A 102 -5.52 4.99 -12.89
CA ILE A 102 -6.42 5.80 -12.04
C ILE A 102 -7.89 5.58 -12.36
N ARG A 103 -8.23 5.34 -13.63
CA ARG A 103 -9.63 5.11 -14.03
C ARG A 103 -10.14 3.79 -13.47
N ASP A 104 -9.36 2.72 -13.63
CA ASP A 104 -9.74 1.41 -13.12
C ASP A 104 -9.81 1.40 -11.59
N LEU A 105 -8.90 2.12 -10.94
CA LEU A 105 -8.91 2.26 -9.48
C LEU A 105 -10.19 2.95 -9.00
N LYS A 106 -10.57 4.06 -9.62
CA LYS A 106 -11.80 4.77 -9.29
C LYS A 106 -13.05 3.91 -9.55
N ASN A 107 -13.07 3.18 -10.64
CA ASN A 107 -14.17 2.28 -10.95
C ASN A 107 -14.28 1.14 -9.93
N ALA A 108 -13.16 0.57 -9.52
CA ALA A 108 -13.14 -0.47 -8.50
C ALA A 108 -13.64 0.06 -7.16
N TRP A 109 -13.22 1.25 -6.76
CA TRP A 109 -13.69 1.87 -5.52
C TRP A 109 -15.20 2.16 -5.56
N ALA A 110 -15.70 2.63 -6.69
CA ALA A 110 -17.13 2.86 -6.86
C ALA A 110 -17.92 1.54 -6.76
N LEU A 111 -17.43 0.49 -7.40
CA LEU A 111 -18.04 -0.83 -7.36
C LEU A 111 -18.08 -1.41 -5.94
N MET A 112 -17.03 -1.20 -5.17
CA MET A 112 -16.93 -1.66 -3.78
C MET A 112 -17.59 -0.72 -2.77
N GLU A 113 -18.12 0.41 -3.25
CA GLU A 113 -18.77 1.43 -2.40
C GLU A 113 -17.83 2.00 -1.32
N TYR A 114 -16.58 2.15 -1.67
CA TYR A 114 -15.59 2.76 -0.77
C TYR A 114 -15.74 4.27 -0.65
#